data_41c04d6df5d3b811af14675bb6d6a9c1
#
_entry.id   41c04d6df5d3b811af14675bb6d6a9c1
#
_cell.length_a   1.000
_cell.length_b   1.000
_cell.length_c   1.000
_cell.angle_alpha   90.00
_cell.angle_beta   90.00
_cell.angle_gamma   90.00
#
_symmetry.space_group_name_H-M   'P 1'
#
loop_
_entity.id
_entity.type
_entity.pdbx_description
1 polymer ?
#
loop_
_entity_poly.entity_id
_entity_poly.type
_entity_poly.pdbx_seq_one_letter_code
_entity_poly.pdbx_strand_id
1 'polypeptide(L)'
;MKEGNNMQLLLDFITNPCVTIPLAAWIIAQIVKTIVNFCMTKELNFERLIGDGGMPSCHSAVVMALTVMCGITYGFSSGIFAISFILATVVMHDATGVRRETGKQATTLKRLAELVNSAIADPDEHVRTEKLKELVGHSPLQVVMGGILGASVAILAYFIFDLPSVY
;
A
#
# COMPACT_ATOMS: atom_id res chain seq x y z
N MET A 1 4.54 -17.02 35.95
CA MET A 1 3.89 -15.70 35.77
C MET A 1 4.32 -14.94 34.51
N LYS A 2 5.55 -15.05 33.97
CA LYS A 2 5.99 -14.35 32.74
C LYS A 2 5.42 -14.93 31.43
N GLU A 3 5.23 -16.25 31.33
CA GLU A 3 4.72 -16.90 30.10
C GLU A 3 3.24 -16.59 29.84
N GLY A 4 2.40 -16.54 30.87
CA GLY A 4 0.99 -16.16 30.71
C GLY A 4 0.82 -14.71 30.22
N ASN A 5 1.71 -13.80 30.61
CA ASN A 5 1.67 -12.41 30.18
C ASN A 5 2.06 -12.25 28.71
N ASN A 6 3.03 -13.03 28.22
CA ASN A 6 3.44 -13.00 26.81
C ASN A 6 2.36 -13.55 25.87
N MET A 7 1.67 -14.62 26.30
CA MET A 7 0.54 -15.17 25.53
C MET A 7 -0.62 -14.18 25.45
N GLN A 8 -0.95 -13.49 26.54
CA GLN A 8 -2.00 -12.49 26.57
C GLN A 8 -1.67 -11.29 25.64
N LEU A 9 -0.43 -10.79 25.69
CA LEU A 9 0.00 -9.71 24.79
C LEU A 9 -0.11 -10.09 23.30
N LEU A 10 0.24 -11.33 22.94
CA LEU A 10 0.06 -11.84 21.58
C LEU A 10 -1.41 -11.91 21.17
N LEU A 11 -2.26 -12.41 22.07
CA LEU A 11 -3.71 -12.45 21.84
C LEU A 11 -4.28 -11.04 21.64
N ASP A 12 -3.93 -10.10 22.51
CA ASP A 12 -4.37 -8.71 22.42
C ASP A 12 -3.94 -8.07 21.09
N PHE A 13 -2.74 -8.38 20.58
CA PHE A 13 -2.25 -7.89 19.30
C PHE A 13 -3.04 -8.49 18.12
N ILE A 14 -3.22 -9.81 18.08
CA ILE A 14 -3.88 -10.49 16.95
C ILE A 14 -5.40 -10.34 16.96
N THR A 15 -6.00 -9.94 18.10
CA THR A 15 -7.44 -9.64 18.20
C THR A 15 -7.76 -8.16 18.04
N ASN A 16 -6.73 -7.28 18.00
CA ASN A 16 -6.94 -5.85 17.85
C ASN A 16 -7.50 -5.51 16.46
N PRO A 17 -8.74 -5.00 16.34
CA PRO A 17 -9.34 -4.71 15.04
C PRO A 17 -8.61 -3.58 14.28
N CYS A 18 -7.92 -2.67 14.98
CA CYS A 18 -7.10 -1.65 14.35
C CYS A 18 -5.78 -2.19 13.76
N VAL A 19 -5.45 -3.47 13.99
CA VAL A 19 -4.33 -4.17 13.37
C VAL A 19 -4.83 -5.14 12.31
N THR A 20 -5.76 -6.01 12.68
CA THR A 20 -6.20 -7.13 11.85
C THR A 20 -6.99 -6.69 10.61
N ILE A 21 -7.87 -5.68 10.75
CA ILE A 21 -8.69 -5.21 9.63
C ILE A 21 -7.85 -4.46 8.58
N PRO A 22 -6.91 -3.54 8.94
CA PRO A 22 -5.98 -2.97 7.96
C PRO A 22 -5.10 -4.00 7.25
N LEU A 23 -4.62 -5.03 7.96
CA LEU A 23 -3.87 -6.12 7.34
C LEU A 23 -4.74 -6.95 6.39
N ALA A 24 -5.99 -7.22 6.74
CA ALA A 24 -6.95 -7.87 5.84
C ALA A 24 -7.21 -7.01 4.60
N ALA A 25 -7.37 -5.69 4.75
CA ALA A 25 -7.52 -4.75 3.63
C ALA A 25 -6.29 -4.76 2.70
N TRP A 26 -5.08 -4.90 3.25
CA TRP A 26 -3.86 -5.06 2.47
C TRP A 26 -3.89 -6.33 1.63
N ILE A 27 -4.23 -7.48 2.23
CA ILE A 27 -4.31 -8.77 1.54
C ILE A 27 -5.35 -8.70 0.41
N ILE A 28 -6.55 -8.17 0.72
CA ILE A 28 -7.63 -8.00 -0.27
C ILE A 28 -7.18 -7.11 -1.42
N ALA A 29 -6.49 -5.97 -1.13
CA ALA A 29 -5.97 -5.09 -2.15
C ALA A 29 -4.92 -5.78 -3.04
N GLN A 30 -4.06 -6.64 -2.49
CA GLN A 30 -3.09 -7.42 -3.27
C GLN A 30 -3.79 -8.44 -4.17
N ILE A 31 -4.82 -9.13 -3.69
CA ILE A 31 -5.61 -10.07 -4.47
C ILE A 31 -6.31 -9.33 -5.63
N VAL A 32 -7.01 -8.24 -5.34
CA VAL A 32 -7.71 -7.43 -6.35
C VAL A 32 -6.72 -6.90 -7.40
N LYS A 33 -5.55 -6.39 -6.97
CA LYS A 33 -4.49 -5.92 -7.86
C LYS A 33 -4.02 -7.02 -8.81
N THR A 34 -3.84 -8.23 -8.30
CA THR A 34 -3.42 -9.38 -9.11
C THR A 34 -4.48 -9.75 -10.14
N ILE A 35 -5.74 -9.79 -9.75
CA ILE A 35 -6.88 -10.07 -10.64
C ILE A 35 -6.97 -9.00 -11.74
N VAL A 36 -6.93 -7.72 -11.37
CA VAL A 36 -6.97 -6.61 -12.34
C VAL A 36 -5.82 -6.70 -13.33
N ASN A 37 -4.59 -6.95 -12.84
CA ASN A 37 -3.44 -7.11 -13.72
C ASN A 37 -3.60 -8.28 -14.68
N PHE A 38 -4.04 -9.44 -14.19
CA PHE A 38 -4.29 -10.63 -15.02
C PHE A 38 -5.36 -10.37 -16.09
N CYS A 39 -6.44 -9.66 -15.74
CA CYS A 39 -7.48 -9.30 -16.71
C CYS A 39 -6.94 -8.40 -17.83
N MET A 40 -6.00 -7.51 -17.50
CA MET A 40 -5.42 -6.55 -18.47
C MET A 40 -4.31 -7.15 -19.33
N THR A 41 -3.43 -7.96 -18.75
CA THR A 41 -2.22 -8.47 -19.44
C THR A 41 -2.33 -9.90 -19.91
N LYS A 42 -3.29 -10.68 -19.36
CA LYS A 42 -3.42 -12.13 -19.55
C LYS A 42 -2.19 -12.95 -19.09
N GLU A 43 -1.27 -12.31 -18.37
CA GLU A 43 -0.05 -12.93 -17.85
C GLU A 43 -0.06 -12.87 -16.31
N LEU A 44 0.27 -14.00 -15.67
CA LEU A 44 0.50 -14.07 -14.22
C LEU A 44 1.96 -13.70 -13.95
N ASN A 45 2.18 -12.45 -13.57
CA ASN A 45 3.50 -11.99 -13.17
C ASN A 45 3.59 -11.88 -11.64
N PHE A 46 4.26 -12.85 -11.02
CA PHE A 46 4.42 -12.94 -9.55
C PHE A 46 5.28 -11.82 -8.96
N GLU A 47 6.17 -11.19 -9.73
CA GLU A 47 6.94 -10.03 -9.27
C GLU A 47 6.04 -8.84 -8.93
N ARG A 48 4.89 -8.73 -9.58
CA ARG A 48 3.90 -7.68 -9.30
C ARG A 48 3.07 -7.92 -8.04
N LEU A 49 3.04 -9.15 -7.51
CA LEU A 49 2.43 -9.45 -6.21
C LEU A 49 3.14 -8.70 -5.06
N ILE A 50 4.46 -8.53 -5.18
CA ILE A 50 5.30 -7.88 -4.17
C ILE A 50 5.63 -6.43 -4.59
N GLY A 51 5.40 -6.08 -5.86
CA GLY A 51 5.73 -4.76 -6.41
C GLY A 51 4.80 -3.64 -5.95
N ASP A 52 5.35 -2.43 -5.81
CA ASP A 52 4.64 -1.24 -5.30
C ASP A 52 3.67 -0.59 -6.31
N GLY A 53 3.66 -1.00 -7.59
CA GLY A 53 2.79 -0.45 -8.62
C GLY A 53 1.49 -1.23 -8.83
N GLY A 54 0.51 -0.62 -9.51
CA GLY A 54 -0.77 -1.24 -9.90
C GLY A 54 -1.98 -0.75 -9.11
N MET A 55 -3.17 -1.12 -9.57
CA MET A 55 -4.46 -0.69 -9.02
C MET A 55 -5.21 -1.87 -8.39
N PRO A 56 -5.76 -1.71 -7.16
CA PRO A 56 -5.72 -0.54 -6.28
C PRO A 56 -4.41 -0.42 -5.49
N SER A 57 -4.13 0.76 -4.90
CA SER A 57 -3.00 0.97 -3.99
C SER A 57 -3.23 0.25 -2.66
N CYS A 58 -2.40 -0.73 -2.35
CA CYS A 58 -2.47 -1.46 -1.08
C CYS A 58 -2.07 -0.59 0.13
N HIS A 59 -1.12 0.34 -0.03
CA HIS A 59 -0.77 1.29 1.03
C HIS A 59 -1.94 2.19 1.41
N SER A 60 -2.66 2.72 0.41
CA SER A 60 -3.86 3.54 0.65
C SER A 60 -4.97 2.72 1.31
N ALA A 61 -5.14 1.46 0.93
CA ALA A 61 -6.13 0.57 1.53
C ALA A 61 -5.84 0.34 3.02
N VAL A 62 -4.58 0.06 3.39
CA VAL A 62 -4.18 -0.14 4.78
C VAL A 62 -4.45 1.09 5.64
N VAL A 63 -3.90 2.24 5.22
CA VAL A 63 -3.99 3.45 6.07
C VAL A 63 -5.41 3.97 6.18
N MET A 64 -6.23 3.78 5.13
CA MET A 64 -7.63 4.19 5.16
C MET A 64 -8.48 3.24 6.01
N ALA A 65 -8.24 1.92 5.93
CA ALA A 65 -8.88 0.95 6.82
C ALA A 65 -8.52 1.22 8.29
N LEU A 66 -7.25 1.52 8.59
CA LEU A 66 -6.81 1.92 9.93
C LEU A 66 -7.53 3.17 10.41
N THR A 67 -7.62 4.20 9.57
CA THR A 67 -8.28 5.46 9.91
C THR A 67 -9.75 5.25 10.26
N VAL A 68 -10.47 4.50 9.42
CA VAL A 68 -11.89 4.19 9.66
C VAL A 68 -12.06 3.37 10.94
N MET A 69 -11.23 2.34 11.15
CA MET A 69 -11.30 1.54 12.38
C MET A 69 -11.00 2.36 13.63
N CYS A 70 -10.00 3.24 13.60
CA CYS A 70 -9.72 4.14 14.72
C CYS A 70 -10.90 5.09 15.01
N GLY A 71 -11.55 5.61 13.96
CA GLY A 71 -12.76 6.45 14.11
C GLY A 71 -13.92 5.70 14.75
N ILE A 72 -14.17 4.46 14.33
CA ILE A 72 -15.24 3.62 14.88
C ILE A 72 -14.91 3.21 16.33
N THR A 73 -13.69 2.71 16.58
CA THR A 73 -13.32 2.14 17.89
C THR A 73 -13.09 3.17 18.97
N TYR A 74 -12.49 4.33 18.63
CA TYR A 74 -12.08 5.34 19.61
C TYR A 74 -12.82 6.67 19.47
N GLY A 75 -13.66 6.81 18.47
CA GLY A 75 -14.39 8.05 18.16
C GLY A 75 -13.61 9.03 17.27
N PHE A 76 -14.34 9.75 16.43
CA PHE A 76 -13.74 10.73 15.49
C PHE A 76 -13.12 11.95 16.18
N SER A 77 -13.45 12.21 17.45
CA SER A 77 -12.84 13.27 18.27
C SER A 77 -11.56 12.83 18.99
N SER A 78 -11.16 11.54 18.88
CA SER A 78 -9.99 11.02 19.58
C SER A 78 -8.67 11.43 18.92
N GLY A 79 -7.62 11.59 19.74
CA GLY A 79 -6.26 11.83 19.24
C GLY A 79 -5.75 10.68 18.38
N ILE A 80 -6.19 9.43 18.64
CA ILE A 80 -5.80 8.25 17.85
C ILE A 80 -6.36 8.34 16.43
N PHE A 81 -7.63 8.75 16.28
CA PHE A 81 -8.20 9.02 14.96
C PHE A 81 -7.44 10.14 14.24
N ALA A 82 -7.15 11.26 14.92
CA ALA A 82 -6.43 12.37 14.31
C ALA A 82 -5.04 11.94 13.80
N ILE A 83 -4.30 11.16 14.59
CA ILE A 83 -2.98 10.62 14.18
C ILE A 83 -3.12 9.70 12.97
N SER A 84 -4.07 8.77 12.98
CA SER A 84 -4.29 7.82 11.87
C SER A 84 -4.72 8.54 10.59
N PHE A 85 -5.54 9.59 10.70
CA PHE A 85 -5.98 10.40 9.56
C PHE A 85 -4.81 11.19 8.93
N ILE A 86 -3.98 11.82 9.75
CA ILE A 86 -2.78 12.52 9.26
C ILE A 86 -1.81 11.53 8.63
N LEU A 87 -1.59 10.36 9.24
CA LEU A 87 -0.76 9.31 8.66
C LEU A 87 -1.28 8.88 7.27
N ALA A 88 -2.61 8.66 7.15
CA ALA A 88 -3.21 8.32 5.86
C ALA A 88 -2.98 9.41 4.81
N THR A 89 -3.16 10.68 5.19
CA THR A 89 -2.94 11.83 4.31
C THR A 89 -1.49 11.87 3.82
N VAL A 90 -0.50 11.71 4.71
CA VAL A 90 0.92 11.73 4.36
C VAL A 90 1.28 10.57 3.44
N VAL A 91 0.86 9.34 3.76
CA VAL A 91 1.15 8.15 2.95
C VAL A 91 0.53 8.24 1.56
N MET A 92 -0.72 8.70 1.46
CA MET A 92 -1.41 8.84 0.17
C MET A 92 -0.82 9.97 -0.66
N HIS A 93 -0.38 11.07 -0.04
CA HIS A 93 0.30 12.17 -0.72
C HIS A 93 1.68 11.73 -1.24
N ASP A 94 2.48 11.04 -0.41
CA ASP A 94 3.79 10.50 -0.82
C ASP A 94 3.64 9.55 -2.03
N ALA A 95 2.65 8.66 -2.00
CA ALA A 95 2.40 7.71 -3.07
C ALA A 95 2.12 8.37 -4.44
N THR A 96 1.45 9.53 -4.45
CA THR A 96 1.11 10.27 -5.69
C THR A 96 2.16 11.31 -6.08
N GLY A 97 2.96 11.77 -5.12
CA GLY A 97 4.00 12.79 -5.28
C GLY A 97 5.39 12.20 -5.48
N VAL A 98 6.15 12.13 -4.40
CA VAL A 98 7.59 11.81 -4.41
C VAL A 98 7.89 10.50 -5.13
N ARG A 99 7.18 9.42 -4.81
CA ARG A 99 7.41 8.10 -5.44
C ARG A 99 7.10 8.09 -6.93
N ARG A 100 6.08 8.82 -7.36
CA ARG A 100 5.76 8.94 -8.78
C ARG A 100 6.85 9.69 -9.54
N GLU A 101 7.39 10.77 -8.97
CA GLU A 101 8.49 11.51 -9.58
C GLU A 101 9.77 10.67 -9.63
N THR A 102 10.07 9.87 -8.60
CA THR A 102 11.19 8.90 -8.62
C THR A 102 11.06 7.90 -9.77
N GLY A 103 9.85 7.40 -10.05
CA GLY A 103 9.61 6.51 -11.20
C GLY A 103 9.88 7.20 -12.53
N LYS A 104 9.43 8.46 -12.71
CA LYS A 104 9.73 9.25 -13.93
C LYS A 104 11.24 9.50 -14.09
N GLN A 105 11.93 9.80 -12.98
CA GLN A 105 13.38 9.98 -12.99
C GLN A 105 14.11 8.69 -13.41
N ALA A 106 13.68 7.53 -12.91
CA ALA A 106 14.24 6.23 -13.32
C ALA A 106 14.07 5.99 -14.82
N THR A 107 12.89 6.29 -15.39
CA THR A 107 12.65 6.19 -16.84
C THR A 107 13.55 7.13 -17.64
N THR A 108 13.73 8.37 -17.18
CA THR A 108 14.61 9.35 -17.84
C THR A 108 16.07 8.90 -17.79
N LEU A 109 16.53 8.38 -16.64
CA LEU A 109 17.88 7.86 -16.47
C LEU A 109 18.16 6.66 -17.40
N LYS A 110 17.19 5.75 -17.57
CA LYS A 110 17.32 4.64 -18.52
C LYS A 110 17.48 5.11 -19.95
N ARG A 111 16.65 6.09 -20.38
CA ARG A 111 16.78 6.66 -21.72
C ARG A 111 18.13 7.33 -21.94
N LEU A 112 18.63 8.07 -20.95
CA LEU A 112 19.96 8.66 -21.02
C LEU A 112 21.06 7.60 -21.11
N ALA A 113 20.96 6.54 -20.31
CA ALA A 113 21.92 5.44 -20.37
C ALA A 113 21.89 4.72 -21.73
N GLU A 114 20.73 4.51 -22.33
CA GLU A 114 20.59 3.95 -23.68
C GLU A 114 21.27 4.84 -24.73
N LEU A 115 21.09 6.16 -24.66
CA LEU A 115 21.75 7.12 -25.55
C LEU A 115 23.27 7.11 -25.37
N VAL A 116 23.76 7.09 -24.13
CA VAL A 116 25.19 7.01 -23.82
C VAL A 116 25.78 5.69 -24.33
N ASN A 117 25.12 4.57 -24.02
CA ASN A 117 25.56 3.24 -24.44
C ASN A 117 25.59 3.08 -25.97
N SER A 118 24.70 3.77 -26.70
CA SER A 118 24.73 3.75 -28.16
C SER A 118 25.95 4.47 -28.76
N ALA A 119 26.59 5.34 -28.00
CA ALA A 119 27.81 6.06 -28.40
C ALA A 119 29.12 5.38 -27.94
N ILE A 120 29.04 4.41 -27.03
CA ILE A 120 30.17 3.66 -26.48
C ILE A 120 30.34 2.36 -27.29
N ALA A 121 31.52 2.19 -27.87
CA ALA A 121 31.83 1.00 -28.69
C ALA A 121 32.13 -0.27 -27.86
N ASP A 122 32.61 -0.09 -26.61
CA ASP A 122 32.96 -1.19 -25.71
C ASP A 122 31.77 -1.56 -24.81
N PRO A 123 31.22 -2.78 -24.90
CA PRO A 123 30.12 -3.23 -24.06
C PRO A 123 30.43 -3.28 -22.56
N ASP A 124 31.72 -3.41 -22.17
CA ASP A 124 32.12 -3.47 -20.76
C ASP A 124 32.06 -2.08 -20.09
N GLU A 125 32.09 -1.01 -20.87
CA GLU A 125 31.92 0.37 -20.40
C GLU A 125 30.45 0.83 -20.35
N HIS A 126 29.49 -0.01 -20.75
CA HIS A 126 28.07 0.34 -20.76
C HIS A 126 27.53 0.63 -19.36
N VAL A 127 26.74 1.69 -19.26
CA VAL A 127 26.03 2.07 -18.03
C VAL A 127 24.92 1.05 -17.76
N ARG A 128 25.00 0.34 -16.65
CA ARG A 128 24.02 -0.68 -16.23
C ARG A 128 22.86 -0.04 -15.48
N THR A 129 21.66 -0.15 -16.02
CA THR A 129 20.42 0.41 -15.44
C THR A 129 19.41 -0.64 -15.00
N GLU A 130 19.77 -1.91 -15.00
CA GLU A 130 18.89 -3.06 -14.70
C GLU A 130 18.21 -2.97 -13.32
N LYS A 131 18.85 -2.29 -12.34
CA LYS A 131 18.33 -2.11 -10.98
C LYS A 131 17.37 -0.94 -10.84
N LEU A 132 17.21 -0.09 -11.85
CA LEU A 132 16.31 1.06 -11.78
C LEU A 132 14.86 0.61 -11.97
N LYS A 133 14.08 0.69 -10.90
CA LYS A 133 12.64 0.39 -10.93
C LYS A 133 11.88 1.59 -11.50
N GLU A 134 11.26 1.43 -12.65
CA GLU A 134 10.46 2.47 -13.31
C GLU A 134 9.05 2.62 -12.72
N LEU A 135 8.47 1.50 -12.27
CA LEU A 135 7.12 1.45 -11.73
C LEU A 135 7.11 1.75 -10.22
N VAL A 136 7.68 2.91 -9.84
CA VAL A 136 7.65 3.41 -8.47
C VAL A 136 6.60 4.52 -8.37
N GLY A 137 5.66 4.37 -7.44
CA GLY A 137 4.59 5.32 -7.22
C GLY A 137 3.27 4.95 -7.89
N HIS A 138 2.23 5.65 -7.49
CA HIS A 138 0.85 5.37 -7.87
C HIS A 138 0.24 6.56 -8.61
N SER A 139 -0.67 6.30 -9.53
CA SER A 139 -1.52 7.36 -10.07
C SER A 139 -2.54 7.81 -9.00
N PRO A 140 -3.03 9.06 -9.04
CA PRO A 140 -4.06 9.52 -8.10
C PRO A 140 -5.29 8.59 -8.06
N LEU A 141 -5.69 8.05 -9.21
CA LEU A 141 -6.80 7.10 -9.29
C LEU A 141 -6.53 5.82 -8.50
N GLN A 142 -5.32 5.26 -8.57
CA GLN A 142 -4.94 4.06 -7.83
C GLN A 142 -4.97 4.29 -6.31
N VAL A 143 -4.57 5.48 -5.87
CA VAL A 143 -4.61 5.91 -4.45
C VAL A 143 -6.05 6.05 -3.98
N VAL A 144 -6.91 6.74 -4.73
CA VAL A 144 -8.33 6.91 -4.40
C VAL A 144 -9.04 5.56 -4.33
N MET A 145 -8.86 4.70 -5.33
CA MET A 145 -9.47 3.36 -5.35
C MET A 145 -8.98 2.48 -4.19
N GLY A 146 -7.69 2.59 -3.83
CA GLY A 146 -7.15 1.93 -2.63
C GLY A 146 -7.81 2.44 -1.35
N GLY A 147 -7.97 3.75 -1.22
CA GLY A 147 -8.64 4.35 -0.06
C GLY A 147 -10.11 3.93 0.07
N ILE A 148 -10.85 3.92 -1.04
CA ILE A 148 -12.25 3.44 -1.07
C ILE A 148 -12.32 1.97 -0.66
N LEU A 149 -11.44 1.12 -1.20
CA LEU A 149 -11.38 -0.30 -0.84
C LEU A 149 -11.12 -0.48 0.65
N GLY A 150 -10.12 0.21 1.21
CA GLY A 150 -9.76 0.13 2.63
C GLY A 150 -10.90 0.57 3.54
N ALA A 151 -11.55 1.70 3.24
CA ALA A 151 -12.71 2.18 3.97
C ALA A 151 -13.87 1.17 3.91
N SER A 152 -14.15 0.61 2.74
CA SER A 152 -15.21 -0.39 2.55
C SER A 152 -14.94 -1.66 3.36
N VAL A 153 -13.70 -2.16 3.35
CA VAL A 153 -13.32 -3.35 4.15
C VAL A 153 -13.52 -3.09 5.64
N ALA A 154 -13.11 -1.91 6.14
CA ALA A 154 -13.26 -1.56 7.55
C ALA A 154 -14.73 -1.46 7.97
N ILE A 155 -15.56 -0.80 7.15
CA ILE A 155 -17.00 -0.65 7.40
C ILE A 155 -17.71 -2.02 7.36
N LEU A 156 -17.42 -2.85 6.35
CA LEU A 156 -17.98 -4.19 6.25
C LEU A 156 -17.57 -5.07 7.43
N ALA A 157 -16.30 -5.02 7.83
CA ALA A 157 -15.83 -5.77 8.99
C ALA A 157 -16.53 -5.34 10.28
N TYR A 158 -16.76 -4.05 10.48
CA TYR A 158 -17.52 -3.54 11.62
C TYR A 158 -18.92 -4.17 11.71
N PHE A 159 -19.66 -4.19 10.61
CA PHE A 159 -21.03 -4.77 10.59
C PHE A 159 -21.05 -6.31 10.66
N ILE A 160 -20.08 -6.99 10.05
CA ILE A 160 -20.06 -8.47 10.02
C ILE A 160 -19.64 -9.05 11.37
N PHE A 161 -18.67 -8.44 12.02
CA PHE A 161 -18.10 -8.98 13.27
C PHE A 161 -18.62 -8.28 14.54
N ASP A 162 -19.61 -7.40 14.40
CA ASP A 162 -20.20 -6.63 15.51
C ASP A 162 -19.11 -6.03 16.43
N LEU A 163 -18.18 -5.33 15.80
CA LEU A 163 -16.99 -4.83 16.50
C LEU A 163 -17.37 -3.72 17.48
N PRO A 164 -16.63 -3.60 18.61
CA PRO A 164 -16.92 -2.56 19.59
C PRO A 164 -16.74 -1.16 18.98
N SER A 165 -17.69 -0.28 19.24
CA SER A 165 -17.67 1.11 18.83
C SER A 165 -17.92 2.02 20.02
N VAL A 166 -17.49 3.29 19.90
CA VAL A 166 -17.78 4.34 20.91
C VAL A 166 -19.19 4.89 20.72
N TYR A 167 -19.86 4.61 19.58
CA TYR A 167 -21.19 5.12 19.21
C TYR A 167 -22.24 4.02 19.28
#